data_cb5ef85ec63ef32b33ed97d5d7f844cc
#
_entry.id   cb5ef85ec63ef32b33ed97d5d7f844cc
#
_cell.length_a   1.000
_cell.length_b   1.000
_cell.length_c   1.000
_cell.angle_alpha   90.00
_cell.angle_beta   90.00
_cell.angle_gamma   90.00
#
_symmetry.space_group_name_H-M   'P 1'
#
loop_
_entity.id
_entity.type
_entity.pdbx_description
1 polymer ?
#
loop_
_entity_poly.entity_id
_entity_poly.type
_entity_poly.pdbx_seq_one_letter_code
_entity_poly.pdbx_strand_id
1 'polypeptide(L)'
;MPSESLNFVELLEGINNGHTLETLEKIERLLQEHKYDLGLLTLRAEAFRLLGQNQKSIEAYLFTASLGGGVRSWMSAGMLLAQDRQVDQAIHCLSKALEIEPENAEVIDCAITTLFNNNRQMQGIDFARKQLLCTQNTGYLNNAALLLQGCELYDESVNAFEKILQLNPDDLRIVGSALVPTRFTCDWTLTHSLLEKIKASYQLGDHHSAHEFPLTHLTWCSDEATNLAVTKAYVQRTMGATQPQLTHQAQRHHANQKIRIGYLSNDFKNHATMHLMAGLLEHHNHDKFEIFAYDYTLDEQSEYRRRFLSAIDHHRIISGFTDLEAAQKIANDQIDILIDLKLYTGGGRPGILSHRPSPVQAAYLGFPGSAASEHVDYIISDRVVTPDESAKHYSEKLCRLPHSYQCNDNQRFEPLAKTTRIDHQLPEEALVFAVFNQSYKIDSESFSVWMSVLREVPNSVLWMLSQSDTAKSRLMQAAQSLDVDPSRIIFAPFAMPQDHIERLRHADLILDTLICNGHTTTADALWAGVPVVTKKGSHFASRVSESLLRAMEMPELVGEDAAQMISIAKELGVNPSHRSSIREKLSLKRKSSPLFNTALFTLNFERAIEKMVERQRLGLAPELIDV
;
A
#
# COMPACT_ATOMS: atom_id res chain seq x y z
N MET A 1 39.46 50.94 18.59
CA MET A 1 38.24 50.99 17.79
C MET A 1 37.10 50.90 18.77
N PRO A 2 35.97 51.62 18.62
CA PRO A 2 34.85 51.45 19.54
C PRO A 2 34.32 50.02 19.39
N SER A 3 34.07 49.32 20.51
CA SER A 3 33.45 48.03 20.54
C SER A 3 32.09 48.12 19.84
N GLU A 4 31.86 47.39 18.75
CA GLU A 4 30.55 47.28 18.16
C GLU A 4 29.61 46.72 19.23
N SER A 5 28.55 47.46 19.55
CA SER A 5 27.57 46.99 20.52
C SER A 5 26.83 45.76 19.98
N LEU A 6 26.72 44.71 20.78
CA LEU A 6 25.93 43.50 20.48
C LEU A 6 24.45 43.90 20.32
N ASN A 7 24.01 44.06 19.08
CA ASN A 7 22.61 44.30 18.75
C ASN A 7 22.02 43.08 18.02
N PHE A 8 21.53 42.12 18.80
CA PHE A 8 20.94 40.87 18.26
C PHE A 8 19.72 41.12 17.38
N VAL A 9 18.94 42.17 17.62
CA VAL A 9 17.75 42.51 16.81
C VAL A 9 18.17 42.88 15.39
N GLU A 10 19.18 43.77 15.26
CA GLU A 10 19.72 44.19 13.97
C GLU A 10 20.31 43.03 13.18
N LEU A 11 21.03 42.08 13.86
CA LEU A 11 21.58 40.89 13.21
C LEU A 11 20.48 39.95 12.75
N LEU A 12 19.43 39.74 13.55
CA LEU A 12 18.30 38.92 13.18
C LEU A 12 17.50 39.49 12.00
N GLU A 13 17.28 40.83 12.02
CA GLU A 13 16.65 41.53 10.90
C GLU A 13 17.48 41.44 9.61
N GLY A 14 18.79 41.60 9.70
CA GLY A 14 19.69 41.43 8.55
C GLY A 14 19.62 40.02 7.92
N ILE A 15 19.54 39.00 8.76
CA ILE A 15 19.37 37.61 8.31
C ILE A 15 18.02 37.42 7.60
N ASN A 16 16.93 37.94 8.18
CA ASN A 16 15.57 37.70 7.68
C ASN A 16 15.23 38.57 6.45
N ASN A 17 15.86 39.73 6.29
CA ASN A 17 15.60 40.67 5.17
C ASN A 17 16.47 40.42 3.93
N GLY A 18 17.17 39.27 3.86
CA GLY A 18 17.95 38.86 2.68
C GLY A 18 19.40 39.42 2.64
N HIS A 19 19.87 40.10 3.68
CA HIS A 19 21.25 40.56 3.84
C HIS A 19 22.12 39.52 4.57
N THR A 20 21.82 38.21 4.38
CA THR A 20 22.37 37.12 5.18
C THR A 20 23.90 37.03 5.10
N LEU A 21 24.50 37.21 3.91
CA LEU A 21 25.94 37.13 3.73
C LEU A 21 26.69 38.26 4.47
N GLU A 22 26.23 39.51 4.33
CA GLU A 22 26.82 40.67 4.98
C GLU A 22 26.67 40.57 6.51
N THR A 23 25.50 40.10 6.95
CA THR A 23 25.24 39.86 8.37
C THR A 23 26.12 38.73 8.94
N LEU A 24 26.37 37.67 8.17
CA LEU A 24 27.29 36.61 8.57
C LEU A 24 28.71 37.12 8.78
N GLU A 25 29.22 37.98 7.87
CA GLU A 25 30.54 38.62 8.04
C GLU A 25 30.62 39.47 9.29
N LYS A 26 29.53 40.17 9.66
CA LYS A 26 29.45 40.95 10.90
C LYS A 26 29.46 40.01 12.12
N ILE A 27 28.69 38.92 12.09
CA ILE A 27 28.66 37.92 13.15
C ILE A 27 30.05 37.28 13.36
N GLU A 28 30.75 36.94 12.29
CA GLU A 28 32.10 36.36 12.36
C GLU A 28 33.11 37.32 13.00
N ARG A 29 33.01 38.61 12.73
CA ARG A 29 33.83 39.66 13.39
C ARG A 29 33.52 39.74 14.89
N LEU A 30 32.24 39.76 15.26
CA LEU A 30 31.82 39.80 16.66
C LEU A 30 32.23 38.56 17.43
N LEU A 31 32.26 37.40 16.80
CA LEU A 31 32.72 36.13 17.39
C LEU A 31 34.22 36.09 17.65
N GLN A 32 35.02 36.99 17.07
CA GLN A 32 36.44 37.09 17.43
C GLN A 32 36.62 37.69 18.86
N GLU A 33 35.74 38.61 19.25
CA GLU A 33 35.71 39.21 20.57
C GLU A 33 34.90 38.39 21.59
N HIS A 34 33.76 37.84 21.11
CA HIS A 34 32.78 37.08 21.91
C HIS A 34 32.72 35.63 21.51
N LYS A 35 33.81 34.93 21.52
CA LYS A 35 34.05 33.60 20.92
C LYS A 35 33.03 32.51 21.29
N TYR A 36 32.47 32.58 22.49
CA TYR A 36 31.55 31.56 23.02
C TYR A 36 30.14 32.13 23.29
N ASP A 37 29.80 33.27 22.71
CA ASP A 37 28.47 33.82 22.84
C ASP A 37 27.46 32.94 22.09
N LEU A 38 26.54 32.29 22.83
CA LEU A 38 25.58 31.32 22.28
C LEU A 38 24.58 31.98 21.31
N GLY A 39 24.25 33.24 21.50
CA GLY A 39 23.37 33.98 20.59
C GLY A 39 24.01 34.17 19.22
N LEU A 40 25.25 34.69 19.21
CA LEU A 40 26.03 34.85 17.96
C LEU A 40 26.29 33.53 17.26
N LEU A 41 26.65 32.48 18.01
CA LEU A 41 26.86 31.15 17.46
C LEU A 41 25.58 30.57 16.84
N THR A 42 24.41 30.79 17.46
CA THR A 42 23.12 30.37 16.92
C THR A 42 22.78 31.15 15.64
N LEU A 43 22.97 32.46 15.63
CA LEU A 43 22.74 33.28 14.43
C LEU A 43 23.68 32.89 13.28
N ARG A 44 24.95 32.56 13.57
CA ARG A 44 25.88 32.04 12.58
C ARG A 44 25.38 30.76 11.93
N ALA A 45 24.92 29.82 12.76
CA ALA A 45 24.38 28.56 12.29
C ALA A 45 23.15 28.75 11.40
N GLU A 46 22.24 29.66 11.79
CA GLU A 46 21.06 30.00 11.02
C GLU A 46 21.42 30.70 9.71
N ALA A 47 22.39 31.62 9.70
CA ALA A 47 22.88 32.25 8.48
C ALA A 47 23.43 31.25 7.48
N PHE A 48 24.24 30.26 7.93
CA PHE A 48 24.69 29.17 7.08
C PHE A 48 23.52 28.36 6.48
N ARG A 49 22.49 28.07 7.29
CA ARG A 49 21.29 27.36 6.83
C ARG A 49 20.58 28.12 5.70
N LEU A 50 20.35 29.42 5.87
CA LEU A 50 19.68 30.25 4.88
C LEU A 50 20.51 30.46 3.61
N LEU A 51 21.84 30.39 3.71
CA LEU A 51 22.75 30.38 2.54
C LEU A 51 22.88 29.02 1.85
N GLY A 52 22.13 28.01 2.29
CA GLY A 52 22.19 26.65 1.72
C GLY A 52 23.48 25.89 2.06
N GLN A 53 24.29 26.39 3.01
CA GLN A 53 25.54 25.76 3.45
C GLN A 53 25.26 24.76 4.58
N ASN A 54 24.44 23.72 4.29
CA ASN A 54 23.90 22.81 5.29
C ASN A 54 24.97 22.17 6.16
N GLN A 55 26.08 21.69 5.59
CA GLN A 55 27.15 21.06 6.38
C GLN A 55 27.76 22.01 7.42
N LYS A 56 28.04 23.28 7.03
CA LYS A 56 28.55 24.27 7.97
C LYS A 56 27.52 24.64 9.04
N SER A 57 26.24 24.67 8.65
CA SER A 57 25.14 24.92 9.59
C SER A 57 25.05 23.81 10.63
N ILE A 58 25.12 22.54 10.22
CA ILE A 58 25.12 21.39 11.13
C ILE A 58 26.30 21.48 12.12
N GLU A 59 27.52 21.70 11.63
CA GLU A 59 28.71 21.85 12.46
C GLU A 59 28.56 23.01 13.47
N ALA A 60 28.03 24.14 13.01
CA ALA A 60 27.82 25.31 13.87
C ALA A 60 26.75 25.06 14.95
N TYR A 61 25.61 24.40 14.60
CA TYR A 61 24.60 24.04 15.60
C TYR A 61 25.14 23.00 16.60
N LEU A 62 25.86 21.97 16.15
CA LEU A 62 26.49 20.97 17.04
C LEU A 62 27.51 21.62 17.99
N PHE A 63 28.33 22.56 17.50
CA PHE A 63 29.26 23.31 18.34
C PHE A 63 28.52 24.16 19.37
N THR A 64 27.47 24.89 18.95
CA THR A 64 26.64 25.70 19.87
C THR A 64 25.97 24.82 20.93
N ALA A 65 25.43 23.67 20.52
CA ALA A 65 24.83 22.69 21.42
C ALA A 65 25.81 22.14 22.46
N SER A 66 27.05 21.86 22.04
CA SER A 66 28.12 21.37 22.94
C SER A 66 28.54 22.37 24.03
N LEU A 67 28.31 23.68 23.78
CA LEU A 67 28.55 24.77 24.72
C LEU A 67 27.35 25.11 25.61
N GLY A 68 26.26 24.34 25.52
CA GLY A 68 25.03 24.59 26.28
C GLY A 68 23.96 25.39 25.55
N GLY A 69 24.00 25.42 24.21
CA GLY A 69 23.01 26.13 23.35
C GLY A 69 21.58 25.57 23.39
N GLY A 70 21.31 24.62 24.31
CA GLY A 70 19.97 24.16 24.64
C GLY A 70 19.29 23.32 23.57
N VAL A 71 17.99 23.07 23.80
CA VAL A 71 17.14 22.19 22.96
C VAL A 71 17.14 22.62 21.49
N ARG A 72 17.05 23.92 21.23
CA ARG A 72 16.92 24.46 19.87
C ARG A 72 18.13 24.11 18.98
N SER A 73 19.35 24.20 19.53
CA SER A 73 20.56 23.88 18.75
C SER A 73 20.64 22.42 18.39
N TRP A 74 20.32 21.52 19.34
CA TRP A 74 20.24 20.07 19.08
C TRP A 74 19.15 19.72 18.08
N MET A 75 17.96 20.31 18.22
CA MET A 75 16.82 20.08 17.31
C MET A 75 17.16 20.55 15.89
N SER A 76 17.72 21.76 15.72
CA SER A 76 18.08 22.29 14.39
C SER A 76 19.14 21.45 13.70
N ALA A 77 20.16 21.00 14.44
CA ALA A 77 21.16 20.06 13.91
C ALA A 77 20.50 18.74 13.47
N GLY A 78 19.61 18.17 14.30
CA GLY A 78 18.88 16.95 14.01
C GLY A 78 18.02 17.07 12.76
N MET A 79 17.29 18.17 12.58
CA MET A 79 16.46 18.41 11.40
C MET A 79 17.29 18.49 10.10
N LEU A 80 18.44 19.20 10.12
CA LEU A 80 19.33 19.28 8.97
C LEU A 80 19.97 17.94 8.62
N LEU A 81 20.40 17.17 9.63
CA LEU A 81 20.91 15.82 9.44
C LEU A 81 19.84 14.88 8.85
N ALA A 82 18.58 15.04 9.25
CA ALA A 82 17.46 14.29 8.68
C ALA A 82 17.24 14.62 7.20
N GLN A 83 17.35 15.89 6.81
CA GLN A 83 17.28 16.32 5.41
C GLN A 83 18.42 15.70 4.57
N ASP A 84 19.62 15.62 5.15
CA ASP A 84 20.81 14.96 4.54
C ASP A 84 20.76 13.42 4.62
N ARG A 85 19.65 12.83 5.06
CA ARG A 85 19.45 11.38 5.24
C ARG A 85 20.42 10.71 6.24
N GLN A 86 21.04 11.48 7.12
CA GLN A 86 21.90 11.00 8.19
C GLN A 86 21.06 10.65 9.44
N VAL A 87 20.15 9.68 9.29
CA VAL A 87 19.05 9.39 10.22
C VAL A 87 19.56 9.08 11.64
N ASP A 88 20.60 8.27 11.79
CA ASP A 88 21.11 7.89 13.11
C ASP A 88 21.67 9.11 13.87
N GLN A 89 22.38 9.99 13.19
CA GLN A 89 22.92 11.21 13.79
C GLN A 89 21.77 12.21 14.11
N ALA A 90 20.75 12.29 13.23
CA ALA A 90 19.56 13.11 13.47
C ALA A 90 18.86 12.67 14.76
N ILE A 91 18.58 11.36 14.90
CA ILE A 91 17.91 10.81 16.09
C ILE A 91 18.78 11.00 17.34
N HIS A 92 20.10 10.86 17.23
CA HIS A 92 20.99 11.15 18.35
C HIS A 92 20.85 12.62 18.82
N CYS A 93 20.86 13.58 17.91
CA CYS A 93 20.68 14.99 18.24
C CYS A 93 19.31 15.28 18.87
N LEU A 94 18.24 14.73 18.32
CA LEU A 94 16.89 14.87 18.86
C LEU A 94 16.75 14.22 20.25
N SER A 95 17.43 13.08 20.48
CA SER A 95 17.49 12.45 21.81
C SER A 95 18.22 13.33 22.82
N LYS A 96 19.32 14.00 22.42
CA LYS A 96 20.02 14.97 23.27
C LYS A 96 19.14 16.19 23.61
N ALA A 97 18.32 16.66 22.66
CA ALA A 97 17.33 17.69 22.94
C ALA A 97 16.30 17.22 23.98
N LEU A 98 15.83 15.97 23.91
CA LEU A 98 14.89 15.39 24.86
C LEU A 98 15.50 15.02 26.22
N GLU A 99 16.84 14.88 26.34
CA GLU A 99 17.50 14.80 27.63
C GLU A 99 17.37 16.13 28.41
N ILE A 100 17.29 17.28 27.71
CA ILE A 100 17.15 18.61 28.29
C ILE A 100 15.66 18.92 28.58
N GLU A 101 14.79 18.69 27.59
CA GLU A 101 13.35 18.89 27.69
C GLU A 101 12.58 17.62 27.31
N PRO A 102 12.37 16.72 28.27
CA PRO A 102 11.81 15.38 27.98
C PRO A 102 10.42 15.40 27.32
N GLU A 103 9.60 16.40 27.58
CA GLU A 103 8.21 16.50 27.08
C GLU A 103 8.05 17.54 25.95
N ASN A 104 9.15 17.95 25.32
CA ASN A 104 9.06 18.89 24.21
C ASN A 104 8.41 18.24 22.99
N ALA A 105 7.13 18.56 22.76
CA ALA A 105 6.30 17.97 21.73
C ALA A 105 6.82 18.20 20.31
N GLU A 106 7.49 19.34 20.05
CA GLU A 106 8.07 19.65 18.73
C GLU A 106 9.27 18.77 18.43
N VAL A 107 10.15 18.54 19.40
CA VAL A 107 11.31 17.66 19.26
C VAL A 107 10.86 16.20 19.05
N ILE A 108 9.85 15.77 19.81
CA ILE A 108 9.27 14.41 19.65
C ILE A 108 8.70 14.26 18.24
N ASP A 109 7.96 15.25 17.73
CA ASP A 109 7.40 15.25 16.39
C ASP A 109 8.47 15.19 15.30
N CYS A 110 9.57 15.95 15.48
CA CYS A 110 10.73 15.87 14.59
C CYS A 110 11.35 14.44 14.54
N ALA A 111 11.40 13.76 15.68
CA ALA A 111 11.89 12.38 15.73
C ALA A 111 10.93 11.41 15.02
N ILE A 112 9.62 11.52 15.29
CA ILE A 112 8.56 10.74 14.64
C ILE A 112 8.64 10.88 13.12
N THR A 113 8.62 12.11 12.61
CA THR A 113 8.61 12.41 11.18
C THR A 113 9.92 11.98 10.51
N THR A 114 11.07 12.17 11.17
CA THR A 114 12.36 11.68 10.68
C THR A 114 12.35 10.16 10.49
N LEU A 115 11.89 9.40 11.48
CA LEU A 115 11.86 7.94 11.43
C LEU A 115 10.82 7.43 10.43
N PHE A 116 9.65 8.07 10.36
CA PHE A 116 8.58 7.72 9.43
C PHE A 116 9.03 7.88 7.97
N ASN A 117 9.59 9.04 7.62
CA ASN A 117 10.02 9.35 6.26
C ASN A 117 11.21 8.51 5.77
N ASN A 118 11.93 7.86 6.67
CA ASN A 118 13.07 6.99 6.35
C ASN A 118 12.78 5.49 6.53
N ASN A 119 11.51 5.09 6.60
CA ASN A 119 11.06 3.70 6.76
C ASN A 119 11.62 3.01 8.02
N ARG A 120 11.79 3.76 9.11
CA ARG A 120 12.29 3.27 10.40
C ARG A 120 11.25 3.41 11.52
N GLN A 121 9.96 3.27 11.17
CA GLN A 121 8.82 3.52 12.06
C GLN A 121 8.90 2.76 13.39
N MET A 122 9.37 1.49 13.36
CA MET A 122 9.48 0.67 14.57
C MET A 122 10.33 1.31 15.68
N GLN A 123 11.32 2.12 15.32
CA GLN A 123 12.16 2.86 16.28
C GLN A 123 11.45 4.11 16.85
N GLY A 124 10.34 4.51 16.24
CA GLY A 124 9.56 5.69 16.62
C GLY A 124 8.42 5.41 17.61
N ILE A 125 8.13 4.15 17.95
CA ILE A 125 6.96 3.77 18.75
C ILE A 125 6.94 4.49 20.10
N ASP A 126 8.06 4.52 20.82
CA ASP A 126 8.11 5.16 22.14
C ASP A 126 7.99 6.69 22.03
N PHE A 127 8.50 7.31 20.97
CA PHE A 127 8.26 8.73 20.68
C PHE A 127 6.77 8.98 20.42
N ALA A 128 6.11 8.14 19.62
CA ALA A 128 4.69 8.28 19.32
C ALA A 128 3.84 8.14 20.60
N ARG A 129 4.08 7.12 21.41
CA ARG A 129 3.39 6.94 22.70
C ARG A 129 3.58 8.15 23.63
N LYS A 130 4.79 8.69 23.69
CA LYS A 130 5.10 9.86 24.48
C LYS A 130 4.37 11.10 23.94
N GLN A 131 4.32 11.27 22.62
CA GLN A 131 3.59 12.38 21.97
C GLN A 131 2.12 12.42 22.38
N LEU A 132 1.48 11.25 22.46
CA LEU A 132 0.08 11.14 22.88
C LEU A 132 -0.16 11.65 24.30
N LEU A 133 0.86 11.70 25.16
CA LEU A 133 0.77 12.18 26.54
C LEU A 133 1.12 13.67 26.68
N CYS A 134 2.02 14.19 25.83
CA CYS A 134 2.64 15.51 26.02
C CYS A 134 1.89 16.65 25.32
N THR A 135 0.93 16.38 24.41
CA THR A 135 0.36 17.46 23.57
C THR A 135 -1.13 17.29 23.31
N GLN A 136 -1.77 18.41 22.96
CA GLN A 136 -3.09 18.47 22.33
C GLN A 136 -3.02 19.05 20.91
N ASN A 137 -1.82 19.27 20.37
CA ASN A 137 -1.66 19.68 18.97
C ASN A 137 -2.08 18.54 18.04
N THR A 138 -3.17 18.74 17.31
CA THR A 138 -3.76 17.71 16.45
C THR A 138 -2.84 17.26 15.32
N GLY A 139 -1.94 18.14 14.82
CA GLY A 139 -0.92 17.77 13.83
C GLY A 139 0.10 16.79 14.38
N TYR A 140 0.64 17.06 15.58
CA TYR A 140 1.59 16.17 16.24
C TYR A 140 0.96 14.83 16.64
N LEU A 141 -0.28 14.87 17.15
CA LEU A 141 -1.04 13.66 17.44
C LEU A 141 -1.30 12.82 16.19
N ASN A 142 -1.59 13.46 15.04
CA ASN A 142 -1.78 12.79 13.77
C ASN A 142 -0.50 12.08 13.29
N ASN A 143 0.66 12.72 13.39
CA ASN A 143 1.93 12.10 13.03
C ASN A 143 2.24 10.87 13.91
N ALA A 144 1.94 10.95 15.20
CA ALA A 144 2.06 9.82 16.12
C ALA A 144 1.09 8.69 15.75
N ALA A 145 -0.18 9.00 15.45
CA ALA A 145 -1.18 8.02 15.03
C ALA A 145 -0.80 7.30 13.74
N LEU A 146 -0.29 8.04 12.75
CA LEU A 146 0.17 7.47 11.47
C LEU A 146 1.42 6.60 11.66
N LEU A 147 2.36 6.98 12.53
CA LEU A 147 3.51 6.13 12.84
C LEU A 147 3.07 4.82 13.49
N LEU A 148 2.17 4.87 14.49
CA LEU A 148 1.63 3.68 15.14
C LEU A 148 0.90 2.78 14.14
N GLN A 149 0.12 3.37 13.23
CA GLN A 149 -0.52 2.64 12.11
C GLN A 149 0.52 1.95 11.22
N GLY A 150 1.60 2.65 10.86
CA GLY A 150 2.70 2.09 10.06
C GLY A 150 3.47 0.96 10.77
N CYS A 151 3.36 0.88 12.10
CA CYS A 151 3.87 -0.22 12.92
C CYS A 151 2.82 -1.32 13.18
N GLU A 152 1.66 -1.26 12.54
CA GLU A 152 0.51 -2.18 12.74
C GLU A 152 -0.05 -2.17 14.18
N LEU A 153 0.23 -1.14 14.97
CA LEU A 153 -0.31 -0.91 16.30
C LEU A 153 -1.67 -0.20 16.19
N TYR A 154 -2.62 -0.88 15.53
CA TYR A 154 -3.88 -0.29 15.13
C TYR A 154 -4.74 0.17 16.31
N ASP A 155 -4.75 -0.55 17.42
CA ASP A 155 -5.51 -0.17 18.61
C ASP A 155 -5.01 1.16 19.21
N GLU A 156 -3.70 1.31 19.31
CA GLU A 156 -3.08 2.57 19.78
C GLU A 156 -3.32 3.72 18.78
N SER A 157 -3.29 3.41 17.50
CA SER A 157 -3.61 4.39 16.44
C SER A 157 -5.07 4.84 16.50
N VAL A 158 -6.04 3.93 16.71
CA VAL A 158 -7.47 4.29 16.91
C VAL A 158 -7.61 5.22 18.08
N ASN A 159 -7.05 4.89 19.25
CA ASN A 159 -7.11 5.71 20.46
C ASN A 159 -6.54 7.13 20.20
N ALA A 160 -5.46 7.23 19.41
CA ALA A 160 -4.88 8.51 19.02
C ALA A 160 -5.84 9.32 18.14
N PHE A 161 -6.45 8.70 17.12
CA PHE A 161 -7.42 9.35 16.25
C PHE A 161 -8.70 9.74 17.00
N GLU A 162 -9.20 8.93 17.91
CA GLU A 162 -10.35 9.31 18.77
C GLU A 162 -10.05 10.56 19.59
N LYS A 163 -8.84 10.66 20.18
CA LYS A 163 -8.41 11.88 20.90
C LYS A 163 -8.41 13.11 19.97
N ILE A 164 -7.93 12.99 18.74
CA ILE A 164 -7.93 14.09 17.77
C ILE A 164 -9.37 14.47 17.40
N LEU A 165 -10.23 13.48 17.14
CA LEU A 165 -11.64 13.72 16.79
C LEU A 165 -12.46 14.32 17.92
N GLN A 166 -12.08 14.09 19.19
CA GLN A 166 -12.67 14.81 20.34
C GLN A 166 -12.28 16.28 20.35
N LEU A 167 -11.06 16.63 19.92
CA LEU A 167 -10.58 18.01 19.84
C LEU A 167 -11.11 18.75 18.60
N ASN A 168 -11.23 18.04 17.48
CA ASN A 168 -11.69 18.59 16.19
C ASN A 168 -12.54 17.54 15.44
N PRO A 169 -13.85 17.42 15.75
CA PRO A 169 -14.70 16.35 15.22
C PRO A 169 -15.00 16.45 13.74
N ASP A 170 -14.81 17.62 13.12
CA ASP A 170 -15.20 17.88 11.73
C ASP A 170 -14.01 17.99 10.76
N ASP A 171 -12.78 17.71 11.24
CA ASP A 171 -11.62 17.63 10.35
C ASP A 171 -11.67 16.34 9.50
N LEU A 172 -12.18 16.49 8.28
CA LEU A 172 -12.35 15.37 7.34
C LEU A 172 -11.03 14.65 7.00
N ARG A 173 -9.88 15.33 7.09
CA ARG A 173 -8.57 14.69 6.87
C ARG A 173 -8.30 13.64 7.94
N ILE A 174 -8.61 13.98 9.19
CA ILE A 174 -8.48 13.07 10.31
C ILE A 174 -9.50 11.93 10.21
N VAL A 175 -10.74 12.25 9.82
CA VAL A 175 -11.80 11.26 9.58
C VAL A 175 -11.34 10.23 8.54
N GLY A 176 -10.77 10.67 7.40
CA GLY A 176 -10.26 9.76 6.36
C GLY A 176 -9.05 8.93 6.83
N SER A 177 -8.13 9.52 7.59
CA SER A 177 -6.95 8.82 8.13
C SER A 177 -7.35 7.75 9.16
N ALA A 178 -8.35 8.01 9.99
CA ALA A 178 -8.84 7.09 11.02
C ALA A 178 -9.52 5.83 10.44
N LEU A 179 -9.99 5.86 9.19
CA LEU A 179 -10.64 4.70 8.56
C LEU A 179 -9.74 3.47 8.50
N VAL A 180 -8.45 3.62 8.27
CA VAL A 180 -7.54 2.47 8.14
C VAL A 180 -7.48 1.68 9.44
N PRO A 181 -7.04 2.26 10.58
CA PRO A 181 -6.91 1.50 11.82
C PRO A 181 -8.26 1.03 12.38
N THR A 182 -9.35 1.78 12.23
CA THR A 182 -10.68 1.35 12.67
C THR A 182 -11.16 0.10 11.93
N ARG A 183 -10.84 -0.03 10.65
CA ARG A 183 -11.18 -1.23 9.86
C ARG A 183 -10.30 -2.42 10.22
N PHE A 184 -9.01 -2.21 10.53
CA PHE A 184 -8.14 -3.29 11.02
C PHE A 184 -8.58 -3.83 12.38
N THR A 185 -9.14 -2.97 13.23
CA THR A 185 -9.67 -3.37 14.56
C THR A 185 -11.13 -3.82 14.53
N CYS A 186 -11.76 -3.91 13.34
CA CYS A 186 -13.17 -4.24 13.14
C CYS A 186 -14.12 -3.37 14.00
N ASP A 187 -13.79 -2.09 14.20
CA ASP A 187 -14.66 -1.14 14.87
C ASP A 187 -15.70 -0.60 13.89
N TRP A 188 -16.74 -1.38 13.64
CA TRP A 188 -17.76 -0.99 12.67
C TRP A 188 -18.62 0.18 13.13
N THR A 189 -18.80 0.37 14.44
CA THR A 189 -19.56 1.52 14.98
C THR A 189 -18.85 2.82 14.66
N LEU A 190 -17.57 2.91 15.00
CA LEU A 190 -16.75 4.08 14.67
C LEU A 190 -16.59 4.22 13.16
N THR A 191 -16.32 3.13 12.43
CA THR A 191 -16.21 3.15 10.97
C THR A 191 -17.47 3.72 10.32
N HIS A 192 -18.68 3.31 10.70
CA HIS A 192 -19.93 3.86 10.16
C HIS A 192 -20.06 5.36 10.43
N SER A 193 -19.78 5.81 11.66
CA SER A 193 -19.82 7.24 11.99
C SER A 193 -18.85 8.07 11.15
N LEU A 194 -17.62 7.56 10.91
CA LEU A 194 -16.64 8.22 10.04
C LEU A 194 -17.10 8.26 8.58
N LEU A 195 -17.64 7.14 8.08
CA LEU A 195 -18.14 7.02 6.71
C LEU A 195 -19.36 7.91 6.43
N GLU A 196 -20.23 8.14 7.41
CA GLU A 196 -21.35 9.08 7.25
C GLU A 196 -20.86 10.51 6.98
N LYS A 197 -19.82 10.97 7.68
CA LYS A 197 -19.21 12.28 7.47
C LYS A 197 -18.58 12.39 6.07
N ILE A 198 -17.84 11.36 5.65
CA ILE A 198 -17.22 11.33 4.33
C ILE A 198 -18.27 11.30 3.22
N LYS A 199 -19.29 10.44 3.34
CA LYS A 199 -20.39 10.36 2.35
C LYS A 199 -21.14 11.68 2.23
N ALA A 200 -21.38 12.39 3.36
CA ALA A 200 -22.02 13.71 3.33
C ALA A 200 -21.18 14.73 2.54
N SER A 201 -19.85 14.72 2.70
CA SER A 201 -18.93 15.55 1.92
C SER A 201 -19.00 15.21 0.42
N TYR A 202 -19.00 13.93 0.07
CA TYR A 202 -19.09 13.47 -1.34
C TYR A 202 -20.41 13.83 -2.01
N GLN A 203 -21.52 13.80 -1.28
CA GLN A 203 -22.82 14.26 -1.78
C GLN A 203 -22.82 15.77 -2.14
N LEU A 204 -21.95 16.55 -1.49
CA LEU A 204 -21.72 17.95 -1.81
C LEU A 204 -20.68 18.16 -2.93
N GLY A 205 -20.13 17.08 -3.50
CA GLY A 205 -19.12 17.13 -4.55
C GLY A 205 -17.68 17.31 -4.05
N ASP A 206 -17.46 17.35 -2.73
CA ASP A 206 -16.11 17.48 -2.16
C ASP A 206 -15.47 16.12 -1.91
N HIS A 207 -14.67 15.68 -2.86
CA HIS A 207 -13.89 14.42 -2.78
C HIS A 207 -12.44 14.66 -2.28
N HIS A 208 -12.07 15.92 -1.99
CA HIS A 208 -10.72 16.31 -1.63
C HIS A 208 -10.45 16.31 -0.12
N SER A 209 -11.40 16.81 0.66
CA SER A 209 -11.19 17.14 2.08
C SER A 209 -10.94 15.92 2.97
N ALA A 210 -11.47 14.75 2.63
CA ALA A 210 -11.27 13.54 3.42
C ALA A 210 -9.85 12.94 3.30
N HIS A 211 -9.07 13.35 2.32
CA HIS A 211 -7.70 12.87 2.09
C HIS A 211 -7.57 11.34 2.05
N GLU A 212 -8.63 10.64 1.66
CA GLU A 212 -8.58 9.18 1.63
C GLU A 212 -7.47 8.66 0.73
N PHE A 213 -6.91 7.53 1.14
CA PHE A 213 -6.00 6.74 0.32
C PHE A 213 -6.82 5.86 -0.63
N PRO A 214 -6.55 5.84 -1.96
CA PRO A 214 -7.41 5.18 -2.93
C PRO A 214 -7.68 3.70 -2.63
N LEU A 215 -6.68 2.94 -2.18
CA LEU A 215 -6.87 1.53 -1.83
C LEU A 215 -7.83 1.36 -0.64
N THR A 216 -7.73 2.22 0.39
CA THR A 216 -8.66 2.19 1.52
C THR A 216 -10.08 2.47 1.07
N HIS A 217 -10.25 3.45 0.18
CA HIS A 217 -11.55 3.81 -0.39
C HIS A 217 -12.23 2.62 -1.10
N LEU A 218 -11.50 1.86 -1.93
CA LEU A 218 -12.02 0.67 -2.62
C LEU A 218 -12.51 -0.44 -1.68
N THR A 219 -12.13 -0.43 -0.42
CA THR A 219 -12.54 -1.47 0.53
C THR A 219 -13.92 -1.24 1.15
N TRP A 220 -14.52 -0.08 0.93
CA TRP A 220 -15.85 0.26 1.46
C TRP A 220 -16.81 0.89 0.44
N CYS A 221 -16.31 1.44 -0.65
CA CYS A 221 -17.11 2.08 -1.69
C CYS A 221 -17.25 1.16 -2.91
N SER A 222 -18.49 0.83 -3.25
CA SER A 222 -18.80 -0.04 -4.39
C SER A 222 -19.13 0.74 -5.68
N ASP A 223 -19.19 2.09 -5.64
CA ASP A 223 -19.52 2.93 -6.79
C ASP A 223 -18.26 3.35 -7.55
N GLU A 224 -18.13 2.88 -8.79
CA GLU A 224 -16.95 3.14 -9.64
C GLU A 224 -16.77 4.63 -9.98
N ALA A 225 -17.85 5.41 -10.05
CA ALA A 225 -17.75 6.85 -10.32
C ALA A 225 -17.12 7.59 -9.14
N THR A 226 -17.55 7.29 -7.92
CA THR A 226 -16.99 7.84 -6.68
C THR A 226 -15.53 7.39 -6.51
N ASN A 227 -15.23 6.11 -6.80
CA ASN A 227 -13.88 5.56 -6.76
C ASN A 227 -12.92 6.37 -7.67
N LEU A 228 -13.36 6.67 -8.91
CA LEU A 228 -12.59 7.50 -9.83
C LEU A 228 -12.43 8.93 -9.31
N ALA A 229 -13.48 9.55 -8.75
CA ALA A 229 -13.45 10.92 -8.26
C ALA A 229 -12.47 11.07 -7.06
N VAL A 230 -12.52 10.15 -6.11
CA VAL A 230 -11.61 10.13 -4.95
C VAL A 230 -10.17 9.88 -5.38
N THR A 231 -9.95 8.96 -6.32
CA THR A 231 -8.60 8.72 -6.84
C THR A 231 -8.05 9.95 -7.58
N LYS A 232 -8.88 10.67 -8.36
CA LYS A 232 -8.51 11.95 -8.99
C LYS A 232 -8.13 13.00 -7.95
N ALA A 233 -8.92 13.13 -6.89
CA ALA A 233 -8.63 14.06 -5.80
C ALA A 233 -7.28 13.72 -5.10
N TYR A 234 -7.01 12.44 -4.89
CA TYR A 234 -5.72 11.98 -4.37
C TYR A 234 -4.56 12.34 -5.30
N VAL A 235 -4.67 12.06 -6.60
CA VAL A 235 -3.65 12.37 -7.61
C VAL A 235 -3.37 13.87 -7.67
N GLN A 236 -4.41 14.70 -7.71
CA GLN A 236 -4.25 16.17 -7.71
C GLN A 236 -3.54 16.69 -6.47
N ARG A 237 -3.83 16.13 -5.30
CA ARG A 237 -3.21 16.53 -4.05
C ARG A 237 -1.75 16.10 -3.94
N THR A 238 -1.41 14.89 -4.38
CA THR A 238 -0.09 14.27 -4.14
C THR A 238 0.91 14.52 -5.26
N MET A 239 0.45 14.62 -6.50
CA MET A 239 1.30 14.78 -7.68
C MET A 239 1.16 16.17 -8.32
N GLY A 240 0.09 16.93 -7.98
CA GLY A 240 -0.17 18.26 -8.55
C GLY A 240 -0.31 18.24 -10.08
N ALA A 241 -0.15 19.41 -10.70
CA ALA A 241 -0.04 19.55 -12.15
C ALA A 241 1.44 19.42 -12.57
N THR A 242 2.06 18.29 -12.29
CA THR A 242 3.46 18.06 -12.68
C THR A 242 3.54 17.95 -14.19
N GLN A 243 4.20 18.91 -14.82
CA GLN A 243 4.47 18.80 -16.25
C GLN A 243 5.52 17.72 -16.48
N PRO A 244 5.34 16.83 -17.46
CA PRO A 244 6.34 15.85 -17.82
C PRO A 244 7.65 16.55 -18.19
N GLN A 245 8.74 16.21 -17.49
CA GLN A 245 10.05 16.81 -17.77
C GLN A 245 10.83 16.06 -18.86
N LEU A 246 10.39 14.83 -19.15
CA LEU A 246 11.04 13.98 -20.14
C LEU A 246 10.18 13.92 -21.40
N THR A 247 10.73 14.45 -22.49
CA THR A 247 10.12 14.31 -23.81
C THR A 247 10.68 13.08 -24.49
N HIS A 248 9.82 12.13 -24.84
CA HIS A 248 10.23 11.03 -25.70
C HIS A 248 10.40 11.55 -27.13
N GLN A 249 11.64 11.63 -27.59
CA GLN A 249 11.86 11.55 -29.02
C GLN A 249 11.34 10.15 -29.42
N ALA A 250 10.44 10.12 -30.41
CA ALA A 250 9.97 8.85 -30.98
C ALA A 250 11.20 8.03 -31.35
N GLN A 251 11.56 7.07 -30.49
CA GLN A 251 12.73 6.24 -30.76
C GLN A 251 12.35 5.39 -31.96
N ARG A 252 13.05 5.57 -33.06
CA ARG A 252 12.91 4.70 -34.21
C ARG A 252 13.53 3.35 -33.87
N HIS A 253 12.75 2.52 -33.17
CA HIS A 253 13.09 1.12 -33.00
C HIS A 253 13.04 0.46 -34.39
N HIS A 254 14.15 -0.14 -34.79
CA HIS A 254 14.16 -0.97 -35.98
C HIS A 254 13.21 -2.15 -35.76
N ALA A 255 12.48 -2.54 -36.80
CA ALA A 255 11.45 -3.60 -36.75
C ALA A 255 11.94 -4.96 -36.20
N ASN A 256 13.24 -5.15 -36.06
CA ASN A 256 13.88 -6.38 -35.57
C ASN A 256 14.47 -6.28 -34.15
N GLN A 257 14.17 -5.22 -33.39
CA GLN A 257 14.64 -5.11 -32.00
C GLN A 257 13.61 -5.68 -31.03
N LYS A 258 14.10 -6.34 -29.97
CA LYS A 258 13.27 -6.81 -28.87
C LYS A 258 12.51 -5.64 -28.23
N ILE A 259 11.28 -5.90 -27.80
CA ILE A 259 10.51 -4.94 -27.00
C ILE A 259 11.10 -4.91 -25.58
N ARG A 260 11.46 -3.73 -25.08
CA ARG A 260 11.94 -3.53 -23.71
C ARG A 260 10.79 -3.30 -22.76
N ILE A 261 10.60 -4.25 -21.86
CA ILE A 261 9.59 -4.19 -20.80
C ILE A 261 10.26 -3.76 -19.51
N GLY A 262 9.80 -2.66 -18.90
CA GLY A 262 10.23 -2.23 -17.57
C GLY A 262 9.17 -2.56 -16.53
N TYR A 263 9.49 -3.32 -15.49
CA TYR A 263 8.64 -3.54 -14.33
C TYR A 263 9.08 -2.63 -13.17
N LEU A 264 8.15 -1.89 -12.58
CA LEU A 264 8.39 -0.93 -11.50
C LEU A 264 7.73 -1.41 -10.22
N SER A 265 8.50 -1.70 -9.15
CA SER A 265 7.95 -2.17 -7.87
C SER A 265 8.95 -2.13 -6.71
N ASN A 266 8.44 -2.18 -5.46
CA ASN A 266 9.18 -2.55 -4.25
C ASN A 266 8.75 -3.92 -3.68
N ASP A 267 8.03 -4.71 -4.46
CA ASP A 267 7.52 -6.02 -4.04
C ASP A 267 8.29 -7.20 -4.66
N PHE A 268 9.46 -6.98 -5.24
CA PHE A 268 10.33 -8.04 -5.76
C PHE A 268 11.00 -8.83 -4.64
N LYS A 269 10.19 -9.37 -3.73
CA LYS A 269 10.56 -10.06 -2.49
C LYS A 269 9.51 -11.11 -2.14
N ASN A 270 9.62 -11.72 -0.95
CA ASN A 270 8.55 -12.57 -0.43
C ASN A 270 7.29 -11.72 -0.13
N HIS A 271 6.49 -11.51 -1.16
CA HIS A 271 5.29 -10.67 -1.16
C HIS A 271 4.23 -11.27 -2.09
N ALA A 272 2.95 -10.96 -1.85
CA ALA A 272 1.82 -11.42 -2.65
C ALA A 272 2.02 -11.22 -4.16
N THR A 273 2.58 -10.09 -4.58
CA THR A 273 2.90 -9.79 -5.99
C THR A 273 3.81 -10.87 -6.59
N MET A 274 4.88 -11.26 -5.90
CA MET A 274 5.80 -12.30 -6.40
C MET A 274 5.23 -13.71 -6.28
N HIS A 275 4.35 -13.98 -5.30
CA HIS A 275 3.63 -15.26 -5.23
C HIS A 275 2.74 -15.48 -6.47
N LEU A 276 2.32 -14.40 -7.11
CA LEU A 276 1.53 -14.43 -8.34
C LEU A 276 2.40 -14.40 -9.61
N MET A 277 3.43 -13.53 -9.63
CA MET A 277 4.15 -13.15 -10.84
C MET A 277 5.41 -13.95 -11.13
N ALA A 278 5.96 -14.70 -10.19
CA ALA A 278 7.27 -15.35 -10.38
C ALA A 278 7.30 -16.17 -11.68
N GLY A 279 6.31 -17.00 -11.91
CA GLY A 279 6.21 -17.79 -13.14
C GLY A 279 6.00 -16.95 -14.41
N LEU A 280 5.28 -15.81 -14.34
CA LEU A 280 5.15 -14.90 -15.48
C LEU A 280 6.54 -14.39 -15.93
N LEU A 281 7.36 -13.94 -14.99
CA LEU A 281 8.70 -13.44 -15.30
C LEU A 281 9.59 -14.53 -15.89
N GLU A 282 9.50 -15.77 -15.37
CA GLU A 282 10.28 -16.93 -15.83
C GLU A 282 9.87 -17.44 -17.23
N HIS A 283 8.62 -17.15 -17.66
CA HIS A 283 8.10 -17.65 -18.95
C HIS A 283 8.17 -16.60 -20.07
N HIS A 284 8.70 -15.41 -19.83
CA HIS A 284 8.86 -14.43 -20.89
C HIS A 284 9.72 -14.97 -22.05
N ASN A 285 9.28 -14.67 -23.27
CA ASN A 285 10.03 -15.01 -24.47
C ASN A 285 11.20 -14.04 -24.69
N HIS A 286 12.37 -14.38 -24.16
CA HIS A 286 13.58 -13.55 -24.28
C HIS A 286 14.09 -13.37 -25.72
N ASP A 287 13.58 -14.11 -26.72
CA ASP A 287 13.89 -13.83 -28.12
C ASP A 287 13.17 -12.59 -28.64
N LYS A 288 12.00 -12.26 -28.08
CA LYS A 288 11.15 -11.13 -28.44
C LYS A 288 11.23 -9.96 -27.48
N PHE A 289 11.47 -10.23 -26.20
CA PHE A 289 11.41 -9.25 -25.11
C PHE A 289 12.74 -9.16 -24.37
N GLU A 290 13.05 -7.97 -23.89
CA GLU A 290 14.17 -7.69 -22.98
C GLU A 290 13.61 -7.12 -21.69
N ILE A 291 13.83 -7.80 -20.56
CA ILE A 291 13.14 -7.57 -19.30
C ILE A 291 14.00 -6.74 -18.36
N PHE A 292 13.49 -5.56 -18.00
CA PHE A 292 14.08 -4.64 -17.03
C PHE A 292 13.24 -4.62 -15.75
N ALA A 293 13.90 -4.58 -14.61
CA ALA A 293 13.23 -4.36 -13.33
C ALA A 293 13.79 -3.11 -12.63
N TYR A 294 12.93 -2.14 -12.37
CA TYR A 294 13.23 -0.94 -11.59
C TYR A 294 12.78 -1.17 -10.16
N ASP A 295 13.75 -1.52 -9.36
CA ASP A 295 13.57 -2.12 -8.05
C ASP A 295 13.91 -1.12 -6.95
N TYR A 296 12.93 -0.85 -6.10
CA TYR A 296 13.13 -0.07 -4.86
C TYR A 296 12.74 -0.87 -3.61
N THR A 297 12.82 -2.21 -3.71
CA THR A 297 12.66 -3.13 -2.60
C THR A 297 13.79 -2.93 -1.58
N LEU A 298 13.46 -3.00 -0.30
CA LEU A 298 14.48 -3.15 0.74
C LEU A 298 15.16 -4.52 0.59
N ASP A 299 16.45 -4.58 0.89
CA ASP A 299 17.25 -5.81 0.72
C ASP A 299 16.62 -7.00 1.45
N GLU A 300 16.45 -8.11 0.74
CA GLU A 300 15.82 -9.32 1.23
C GLU A 300 16.36 -10.54 0.48
N GLN A 301 16.47 -11.66 1.17
CA GLN A 301 17.00 -12.91 0.61
C GLN A 301 15.98 -14.05 0.77
N SER A 302 14.94 -14.05 -0.08
CA SER A 302 13.97 -15.12 -0.16
C SER A 302 14.15 -15.97 -1.43
N GLU A 303 13.45 -17.09 -1.49
CA GLU A 303 13.33 -17.90 -2.71
C GLU A 303 12.73 -17.08 -3.85
N TYR A 304 11.67 -16.31 -3.59
CA TYR A 304 11.04 -15.44 -4.59
C TYR A 304 11.99 -14.36 -5.09
N ARG A 305 12.83 -13.79 -4.22
CA ARG A 305 13.86 -12.85 -4.64
C ARG A 305 14.89 -13.49 -5.58
N ARG A 306 15.31 -14.71 -5.31
CA ARG A 306 16.25 -15.44 -6.18
C ARG A 306 15.63 -15.78 -7.53
N ARG A 307 14.39 -16.29 -7.55
CA ARG A 307 13.63 -16.56 -8.78
C ARG A 307 13.50 -15.29 -9.63
N PHE A 308 13.09 -14.19 -9.03
CA PHE A 308 13.00 -12.88 -9.68
C PHE A 308 14.31 -12.48 -10.35
N LEU A 309 15.43 -12.48 -9.61
CA LEU A 309 16.73 -12.08 -10.14
C LEU A 309 17.22 -12.97 -11.28
N SER A 310 16.82 -14.24 -11.31
CA SER A 310 17.18 -15.18 -12.37
C SER A 310 16.33 -15.02 -13.63
N ALA A 311 15.15 -14.39 -13.53
CA ALA A 311 14.16 -14.29 -14.60
C ALA A 311 14.23 -12.97 -15.41
N ILE A 312 15.07 -12.02 -14.99
CA ILE A 312 15.18 -10.70 -15.63
C ILE A 312 16.52 -10.52 -16.31
N ASP A 313 16.57 -9.72 -17.39
CA ASP A 313 17.82 -9.41 -18.10
C ASP A 313 18.57 -8.26 -17.42
N HIS A 314 17.86 -7.27 -16.88
CA HIS A 314 18.45 -6.06 -16.31
C HIS A 314 17.82 -5.68 -14.99
N HIS A 315 18.61 -5.74 -13.92
CA HIS A 315 18.23 -5.27 -12.58
C HIS A 315 18.74 -3.85 -12.35
N ARG A 316 17.83 -2.93 -12.00
CA ARG A 316 18.10 -1.51 -11.71
C ARG A 316 17.60 -1.15 -10.33
N ILE A 317 18.50 -0.98 -9.40
CA ILE A 317 18.17 -0.53 -8.03
C ILE A 317 17.96 0.99 -8.07
N ILE A 318 16.76 1.45 -7.70
CA ILE A 318 16.35 2.86 -7.68
C ILE A 318 15.85 3.34 -6.30
N SER A 319 16.11 2.57 -5.25
CA SER A 319 15.65 2.88 -3.89
C SER A 319 16.20 4.21 -3.33
N GLY A 320 17.42 4.60 -3.77
CA GLY A 320 18.05 5.86 -3.37
C GLY A 320 17.74 7.06 -4.27
N PHE A 321 17.00 6.86 -5.37
CA PHE A 321 16.73 7.89 -6.37
C PHE A 321 15.46 8.68 -6.03
N THR A 322 15.43 9.97 -6.37
CA THR A 322 14.18 10.73 -6.48
C THR A 322 13.33 10.20 -7.64
N ASP A 323 12.06 10.60 -7.71
CA ASP A 323 11.19 10.15 -8.82
C ASP A 323 11.69 10.63 -10.18
N LEU A 324 12.25 11.85 -10.26
CA LEU A 324 12.86 12.38 -11.49
C LEU A 324 14.12 11.60 -11.89
N GLU A 325 15.01 11.30 -10.95
CA GLU A 325 16.23 10.51 -11.22
C GLU A 325 15.89 9.09 -11.68
N ALA A 326 14.88 8.47 -11.05
CA ALA A 326 14.37 7.17 -11.44
C ALA A 326 13.76 7.22 -12.86
N ALA A 327 12.94 8.23 -13.15
CA ALA A 327 12.37 8.44 -14.46
C ALA A 327 13.46 8.65 -15.55
N GLN A 328 14.49 9.46 -15.24
CA GLN A 328 15.63 9.66 -16.15
C GLN A 328 16.39 8.36 -16.41
N LYS A 329 16.56 7.51 -15.38
CA LYS A 329 17.20 6.19 -15.54
C LYS A 329 16.39 5.28 -16.46
N ILE A 330 15.06 5.24 -16.32
CA ILE A 330 14.15 4.46 -17.16
C ILE A 330 14.22 4.97 -18.62
N ALA A 331 14.15 6.29 -18.81
CA ALA A 331 14.25 6.89 -20.15
C ALA A 331 15.59 6.57 -20.85
N ASN A 332 16.70 6.61 -20.09
CA ASN A 332 18.03 6.28 -20.63
C ASN A 332 18.17 4.80 -21.01
N ASP A 333 17.47 3.90 -20.34
CA ASP A 333 17.40 2.48 -20.69
C ASP A 333 16.49 2.22 -21.92
N GLN A 334 15.80 3.27 -22.43
CA GLN A 334 14.97 3.22 -23.65
C GLN A 334 13.87 2.16 -23.58
N ILE A 335 13.09 2.19 -22.51
CA ILE A 335 11.97 1.27 -22.28
C ILE A 335 10.83 1.57 -23.26
N ASP A 336 10.31 0.55 -23.94
CA ASP A 336 9.13 0.66 -24.82
C ASP A 336 7.83 0.75 -24.02
N ILE A 337 7.70 -0.08 -22.98
CA ILE A 337 6.56 -0.09 -22.07
C ILE A 337 7.01 -0.23 -20.62
N LEU A 338 6.55 0.68 -19.76
CA LEU A 338 6.73 0.63 -18.31
C LEU A 338 5.45 0.12 -17.66
N ILE A 339 5.56 -0.95 -16.86
CA ILE A 339 4.47 -1.56 -16.13
C ILE A 339 4.65 -1.29 -14.64
N ASP A 340 3.79 -0.45 -14.07
CA ASP A 340 3.78 -0.19 -12.64
C ASP A 340 2.93 -1.25 -11.93
N LEU A 341 3.55 -1.98 -11.02
CA LEU A 341 2.93 -3.07 -10.26
C LEU A 341 2.29 -2.60 -8.96
N LYS A 342 2.32 -1.31 -8.66
CA LYS A 342 1.93 -0.75 -7.36
C LYS A 342 0.82 0.28 -7.46
N LEU A 343 0.98 1.30 -8.27
CA LEU A 343 0.18 2.53 -8.22
C LEU A 343 -0.05 3.00 -6.77
N TYR A 344 -1.32 2.99 -6.34
CA TYR A 344 -1.76 3.50 -5.02
C TYR A 344 -1.86 2.39 -3.98
N THR A 345 -0.87 1.50 -3.93
CA THR A 345 -0.66 0.56 -2.82
C THR A 345 0.52 1.01 -1.95
N GLY A 346 0.69 0.40 -0.77
CA GLY A 346 1.72 0.80 0.18
C GLY A 346 3.13 0.83 -0.44
N GLY A 347 3.81 1.97 -0.33
CA GLY A 347 5.13 2.19 -0.88
C GLY A 347 5.18 2.39 -2.40
N GLY A 348 4.06 2.57 -3.09
CA GLY A 348 4.03 2.90 -4.52
C GLY A 348 4.68 4.26 -4.83
N ARG A 349 5.27 4.39 -6.02
CA ARG A 349 5.93 5.62 -6.49
C ARG A 349 5.34 6.12 -7.82
N PRO A 350 4.03 6.42 -7.89
CA PRO A 350 3.38 6.86 -9.13
C PRO A 350 3.92 8.21 -9.65
N GLY A 351 4.62 8.99 -8.83
CA GLY A 351 5.33 10.20 -9.25
C GLY A 351 6.36 9.94 -10.36
N ILE A 352 6.95 8.75 -10.44
CA ILE A 352 7.86 8.36 -11.53
C ILE A 352 7.12 8.41 -12.87
N LEU A 353 5.86 7.90 -12.91
CA LEU A 353 5.04 7.87 -14.13
C LEU A 353 4.68 9.28 -14.61
N SER A 354 4.56 10.27 -13.71
CA SER A 354 4.22 11.65 -14.06
C SER A 354 5.29 12.33 -14.93
N HIS A 355 6.51 11.82 -14.93
CA HIS A 355 7.60 12.28 -15.80
C HIS A 355 7.61 11.60 -17.18
N ARG A 356 6.66 10.70 -17.46
CA ARG A 356 6.56 9.95 -18.75
C ARG A 356 7.90 9.33 -19.18
N PRO A 357 8.55 8.46 -18.36
CA PRO A 357 9.85 7.88 -18.70
C PRO A 357 9.81 6.85 -19.85
N SER A 358 8.63 6.38 -20.26
CA SER A 358 8.47 5.50 -21.42
C SER A 358 7.30 5.92 -22.31
N PRO A 359 7.31 5.54 -23.61
CA PRO A 359 6.24 5.88 -24.56
C PRO A 359 4.89 5.28 -24.21
N VAL A 360 4.89 4.07 -23.61
CA VAL A 360 3.69 3.40 -23.11
C VAL A 360 3.85 3.15 -21.63
N GLN A 361 2.82 3.48 -20.83
CA GLN A 361 2.78 3.24 -19.39
C GLN A 361 1.49 2.51 -19.02
N ALA A 362 1.63 1.37 -18.32
CA ALA A 362 0.52 0.54 -17.93
C ALA A 362 0.52 0.26 -16.41
N ALA A 363 -0.67 0.21 -15.84
CA ALA A 363 -0.91 -0.26 -14.49
C ALA A 363 -1.25 -1.75 -14.49
N TYR A 364 -0.69 -2.50 -13.54
CA TYR A 364 -0.98 -3.93 -13.45
C TYR A 364 -0.93 -4.44 -12.01
N LEU A 365 -1.86 -5.31 -11.68
CA LEU A 365 -1.92 -6.23 -10.54
C LEU A 365 -2.14 -5.58 -9.17
N GLY A 366 -1.34 -4.59 -8.74
CA GLY A 366 -1.33 -4.12 -7.35
C GLY A 366 -2.57 -3.35 -6.95
N PHE A 367 -2.94 -2.29 -7.68
CA PHE A 367 -4.09 -1.44 -7.38
C PHE A 367 -5.29 -1.82 -8.27
N PRO A 368 -6.40 -2.32 -7.68
CA PRO A 368 -7.56 -2.80 -8.43
C PRO A 368 -8.56 -1.67 -8.74
N GLY A 369 -8.12 -0.62 -9.42
CA GLY A 369 -8.93 0.55 -9.77
C GLY A 369 -8.22 1.44 -10.77
N SER A 370 -8.89 2.53 -11.22
CA SER A 370 -8.33 3.47 -12.19
C SER A 370 -7.12 4.21 -11.62
N ALA A 371 -6.10 4.41 -12.46
CA ALA A 371 -4.97 5.27 -12.16
C ALA A 371 -5.39 6.74 -11.98
N ALA A 372 -6.52 7.15 -12.53
CA ALA A 372 -7.06 8.51 -12.48
C ALA A 372 -6.01 9.57 -12.90
N SER A 373 -5.09 9.21 -13.79
CA SER A 373 -3.94 9.99 -14.22
C SER A 373 -3.83 9.96 -15.75
N GLU A 374 -3.51 11.09 -16.36
CA GLU A 374 -3.22 11.21 -17.78
C GLU A 374 -1.87 10.59 -18.19
N HIS A 375 -1.05 10.24 -17.20
CA HIS A 375 0.28 9.66 -17.43
C HIS A 375 0.25 8.13 -17.56
N VAL A 376 -0.89 7.48 -17.31
CA VAL A 376 -1.08 6.04 -17.49
C VAL A 376 -1.95 5.79 -18.71
N ASP A 377 -1.45 5.03 -19.67
CA ASP A 377 -2.14 4.77 -20.94
C ASP A 377 -3.12 3.60 -20.84
N TYR A 378 -2.74 2.58 -20.08
CA TYR A 378 -3.51 1.34 -19.96
C TYR A 378 -3.57 0.80 -18.52
N ILE A 379 -4.68 0.11 -18.22
CA ILE A 379 -4.75 -0.85 -17.11
C ILE A 379 -4.92 -2.25 -17.70
N ILE A 380 -4.10 -3.20 -17.26
CA ILE A 380 -4.24 -4.61 -17.68
C ILE A 380 -5.26 -5.27 -16.76
N SER A 381 -6.36 -5.76 -17.35
CA SER A 381 -7.54 -6.28 -16.68
C SER A 381 -8.14 -7.49 -17.41
N ASP A 382 -9.37 -7.87 -17.10
CA ASP A 382 -10.18 -8.83 -17.86
C ASP A 382 -11.65 -8.37 -17.95
N ARG A 383 -12.47 -9.08 -18.72
CA ARG A 383 -13.88 -8.71 -18.94
C ARG A 383 -14.77 -8.87 -17.70
N VAL A 384 -14.35 -9.64 -16.70
CA VAL A 384 -15.10 -9.82 -15.46
C VAL A 384 -14.87 -8.65 -14.52
N VAL A 385 -13.58 -8.32 -14.27
CA VAL A 385 -13.23 -7.23 -13.33
C VAL A 385 -13.51 -5.85 -13.92
N THR A 386 -13.44 -5.69 -15.25
CA THR A 386 -13.77 -4.44 -15.97
C THR A 386 -14.70 -4.71 -17.17
N PRO A 387 -15.97 -4.99 -16.95
CA PRO A 387 -16.96 -5.13 -18.04
C PRO A 387 -17.10 -3.82 -18.84
N ASP A 388 -17.86 -3.84 -19.95
CA ASP A 388 -17.91 -2.69 -20.88
C ASP A 388 -18.41 -1.40 -20.22
N GLU A 389 -19.37 -1.52 -19.33
CA GLU A 389 -19.93 -0.39 -18.56
C GLU A 389 -18.91 0.27 -17.60
N SER A 390 -17.88 -0.45 -17.18
CA SER A 390 -16.83 0.09 -16.33
C SER A 390 -15.87 1.04 -17.05
N ALA A 391 -15.73 0.93 -18.38
CA ALA A 391 -14.74 1.69 -19.15
C ALA A 391 -14.83 3.22 -18.97
N LYS A 392 -16.03 3.77 -18.76
CA LYS A 392 -16.25 5.20 -18.49
C LYS A 392 -15.73 5.68 -17.13
N HIS A 393 -15.42 4.76 -16.22
CA HIS A 393 -14.91 5.04 -14.88
C HIS A 393 -13.37 4.86 -14.76
N TYR A 394 -12.69 4.76 -15.91
CA TYR A 394 -11.24 4.69 -16.01
C TYR A 394 -10.72 5.86 -16.83
N SER A 395 -9.65 6.50 -16.37
CA SER A 395 -8.95 7.55 -17.14
C SER A 395 -8.11 6.96 -18.25
N GLU A 396 -7.49 5.83 -17.97
CA GLU A 396 -6.68 5.01 -18.87
C GLU A 396 -7.56 4.03 -19.67
N LYS A 397 -7.00 3.45 -20.72
CA LYS A 397 -7.72 2.45 -21.54
C LYS A 397 -7.60 1.05 -20.94
N LEU A 398 -8.65 0.27 -21.07
CA LEU A 398 -8.68 -1.11 -20.62
C LEU A 398 -7.93 -2.00 -21.62
N CYS A 399 -6.97 -2.80 -21.14
CA CYS A 399 -6.36 -3.89 -21.88
C CYS A 399 -6.80 -5.20 -21.21
N ARG A 400 -7.71 -5.93 -21.84
CA ARG A 400 -8.37 -7.10 -21.24
C ARG A 400 -7.76 -8.40 -21.74
N LEU A 401 -7.27 -9.18 -20.79
CA LEU A 401 -6.81 -10.55 -21.05
C LEU A 401 -7.98 -11.52 -21.16
N PRO A 402 -7.85 -12.65 -21.88
CA PRO A 402 -8.99 -13.50 -22.24
C PRO A 402 -9.65 -14.24 -21.06
N HIS A 403 -8.91 -14.63 -20.04
CA HIS A 403 -9.41 -15.49 -18.97
C HIS A 403 -9.48 -14.79 -17.62
N SER A 404 -8.36 -14.30 -17.14
CA SER A 404 -8.23 -13.53 -15.91
C SER A 404 -7.08 -12.54 -16.05
N TYR A 405 -7.22 -11.38 -15.41
CA TYR A 405 -6.12 -10.41 -15.34
C TYR A 405 -5.01 -10.89 -14.41
N GLN A 406 -5.35 -11.70 -13.40
CA GLN A 406 -4.40 -12.13 -12.38
C GLN A 406 -3.56 -13.30 -12.89
N CYS A 407 -2.25 -13.06 -13.01
CA CYS A 407 -1.29 -14.16 -13.19
C CYS A 407 -1.27 -15.07 -11.95
N ASN A 408 -0.93 -16.31 -12.14
CA ASN A 408 -0.72 -17.25 -11.05
C ASN A 408 0.48 -18.12 -11.37
N ASP A 409 1.38 -18.25 -10.41
CA ASP A 409 2.54 -19.10 -10.50
C ASP A 409 2.14 -20.56 -10.31
N ASN A 410 2.44 -21.42 -11.27
CA ASN A 410 2.18 -22.87 -11.18
C ASN A 410 3.30 -23.68 -10.50
N GLN A 411 4.36 -23.00 -10.04
CA GLN A 411 5.45 -23.58 -9.23
C GLN A 411 5.32 -23.20 -7.75
N ARG A 412 4.11 -22.91 -7.29
CA ARG A 412 3.81 -22.58 -5.89
C ARG A 412 4.03 -23.79 -4.98
N PHE A 413 4.17 -23.53 -3.69
CA PHE A 413 4.22 -24.59 -2.68
C PHE A 413 3.00 -25.49 -2.77
N GLU A 414 3.23 -26.81 -2.78
CA GLU A 414 2.16 -27.80 -2.71
C GLU A 414 1.85 -28.12 -1.25
N PRO A 415 0.57 -28.33 -0.89
CA PRO A 415 0.21 -28.78 0.46
C PRO A 415 0.74 -30.21 0.68
N LEU A 416 1.53 -30.38 1.73
CA LEU A 416 2.31 -31.61 1.98
C LEU A 416 1.67 -32.56 2.99
N ALA A 417 0.43 -32.28 3.47
CA ALA A 417 -0.28 -33.08 4.48
C ALA A 417 0.51 -33.30 5.79
N LYS A 418 1.23 -32.24 6.25
CA LYS A 418 2.10 -32.32 7.43
C LYS A 418 1.37 -32.03 8.75
N THR A 419 0.21 -31.37 8.69
CA THR A 419 -0.56 -30.95 9.87
C THR A 419 -1.94 -31.59 9.90
N THR A 420 -2.58 -31.58 11.06
CA THR A 420 -3.94 -32.06 11.32
C THR A 420 -4.84 -30.89 11.75
N ARG A 421 -6.16 -31.10 11.82
CA ARG A 421 -7.09 -30.10 12.34
C ARG A 421 -6.80 -29.75 13.81
N ILE A 422 -6.35 -30.72 14.63
CA ILE A 422 -5.99 -30.51 16.03
C ILE A 422 -4.83 -29.51 16.17
N ASP A 423 -3.83 -29.59 15.30
CA ASP A 423 -2.69 -28.65 15.30
C ASP A 423 -3.13 -27.19 15.11
N HIS A 424 -4.30 -26.99 14.52
CA HIS A 424 -4.91 -25.69 14.27
C HIS A 424 -6.10 -25.39 15.20
N GLN A 425 -6.30 -26.19 16.26
CA GLN A 425 -7.41 -26.07 17.21
C GLN A 425 -8.80 -26.18 16.54
N LEU A 426 -8.88 -26.88 15.41
CA LEU A 426 -10.11 -27.10 14.69
C LEU A 426 -10.78 -28.41 15.14
N PRO A 427 -12.12 -28.43 15.26
CA PRO A 427 -12.84 -29.65 15.55
C PRO A 427 -12.74 -30.66 14.39
N GLU A 428 -12.58 -31.95 14.69
CA GLU A 428 -12.44 -33.00 13.67
C GLU A 428 -13.72 -33.21 12.88
N GLU A 429 -14.88 -33.21 13.57
CA GLU A 429 -16.19 -33.59 13.01
C GLU A 429 -16.98 -32.40 12.41
N ALA A 430 -16.64 -31.16 12.77
CA ALA A 430 -17.38 -29.99 12.29
C ALA A 430 -16.93 -29.57 10.90
N LEU A 431 -17.85 -28.98 10.15
CA LEU A 431 -17.52 -28.32 8.90
C LEU A 431 -16.74 -27.03 9.18
N VAL A 432 -15.64 -26.83 8.47
CA VAL A 432 -14.77 -25.67 8.63
C VAL A 432 -14.95 -24.72 7.45
N PHE A 433 -15.72 -23.63 7.68
CA PHE A 433 -15.66 -22.45 6.82
C PHE A 433 -14.41 -21.66 7.17
N ALA A 434 -13.74 -21.04 6.18
CA ALA A 434 -12.59 -20.21 6.50
C ALA A 434 -12.62 -18.86 5.77
N VAL A 435 -11.98 -17.86 6.40
CA VAL A 435 -11.78 -16.50 5.89
C VAL A 435 -10.37 -16.06 6.28
N PHE A 436 -9.48 -15.94 5.31
CA PHE A 436 -8.10 -15.52 5.55
C PHE A 436 -7.78 -14.13 4.97
N ASN A 437 -8.82 -13.38 4.63
CA ASN A 437 -8.67 -11.98 4.23
C ASN A 437 -8.24 -11.14 5.42
N GLN A 438 -7.47 -10.08 5.14
CA GLN A 438 -7.06 -9.10 6.14
C GLN A 438 -8.30 -8.42 6.77
N SER A 439 -8.23 -8.09 8.06
CA SER A 439 -9.35 -7.55 8.84
C SER A 439 -9.96 -6.29 8.23
N TYR A 440 -9.18 -5.42 7.58
CA TYR A 440 -9.69 -4.22 6.94
C TYR A 440 -10.68 -4.47 5.78
N LYS A 441 -10.71 -5.69 5.23
CA LYS A 441 -11.69 -6.12 4.21
C LYS A 441 -12.99 -6.64 4.81
N ILE A 442 -13.00 -6.90 6.12
CA ILE A 442 -14.14 -7.47 6.83
C ILE A 442 -15.05 -6.32 7.27
N ASP A 443 -16.14 -6.11 6.55
CA ASP A 443 -17.21 -5.20 6.94
C ASP A 443 -18.34 -5.94 7.67
N SER A 444 -19.27 -5.17 8.24
CA SER A 444 -20.41 -5.70 8.96
C SER A 444 -21.37 -6.53 8.09
N GLU A 445 -21.48 -6.22 6.79
CA GLU A 445 -22.29 -6.96 5.84
C GLU A 445 -21.69 -8.33 5.54
N SER A 446 -20.39 -8.38 5.20
CA SER A 446 -19.65 -9.64 5.00
C SER A 446 -19.77 -10.55 6.23
N PHE A 447 -19.55 -9.99 7.42
CA PHE A 447 -19.64 -10.75 8.65
C PHE A 447 -21.07 -11.27 8.92
N SER A 448 -22.09 -10.46 8.66
CA SER A 448 -23.50 -10.87 8.81
C SER A 448 -23.87 -12.01 7.85
N VAL A 449 -23.36 -11.99 6.62
CA VAL A 449 -23.52 -13.09 5.64
C VAL A 449 -22.91 -14.38 6.18
N TRP A 450 -21.69 -14.34 6.71
CA TRP A 450 -21.05 -15.52 7.29
C TRP A 450 -21.77 -16.06 8.52
N MET A 451 -22.28 -15.19 9.39
CA MET A 451 -23.10 -15.60 10.54
C MET A 451 -24.40 -16.27 10.08
N SER A 452 -25.01 -15.78 9.00
CA SER A 452 -26.18 -16.43 8.40
C SER A 452 -25.85 -17.83 7.87
N VAL A 453 -24.70 -18.01 7.23
CA VAL A 453 -24.22 -19.34 6.81
C VAL A 453 -24.02 -20.27 8.02
N LEU A 454 -23.40 -19.79 9.11
CA LEU A 454 -23.20 -20.59 10.31
C LEU A 454 -24.52 -21.02 10.95
N ARG A 455 -25.53 -20.14 10.98
CA ARG A 455 -26.88 -20.51 11.50
C ARG A 455 -27.54 -21.59 10.65
N GLU A 456 -27.41 -21.52 9.33
CA GLU A 456 -27.96 -22.50 8.37
C GLU A 456 -27.19 -23.84 8.36
N VAL A 457 -25.97 -23.88 8.90
CA VAL A 457 -25.12 -25.06 9.02
C VAL A 457 -24.69 -25.25 10.50
N PRO A 458 -25.55 -25.84 11.35
CA PRO A 458 -25.33 -25.84 12.81
C PRO A 458 -24.02 -26.49 13.28
N ASN A 459 -23.58 -27.59 12.66
CA ASN A 459 -22.31 -28.26 12.99
C ASN A 459 -21.16 -27.71 12.13
N SER A 460 -20.92 -26.39 12.26
CA SER A 460 -19.81 -25.74 11.55
C SER A 460 -19.12 -24.67 12.40
N VAL A 461 -17.90 -24.35 12.04
CA VAL A 461 -17.09 -23.27 12.61
C VAL A 461 -16.62 -22.31 11.52
N LEU A 462 -16.32 -21.07 11.89
CA LEU A 462 -15.64 -20.10 11.02
C LEU A 462 -14.20 -19.93 11.50
N TRP A 463 -13.27 -20.34 10.68
CA TRP A 463 -11.83 -20.20 10.91
C TRP A 463 -11.29 -18.98 10.20
N MET A 464 -10.80 -17.99 10.93
CA MET A 464 -10.43 -16.73 10.32
C MET A 464 -9.11 -16.16 10.83
N LEU A 465 -8.44 -15.41 9.96
CA LEU A 465 -7.22 -14.70 10.31
C LEU A 465 -7.57 -13.49 11.19
N SER A 466 -6.95 -13.39 12.37
CA SER A 466 -6.92 -12.15 13.15
C SER A 466 -5.71 -12.11 14.07
N GLN A 467 -5.02 -10.98 14.09
CA GLN A 467 -3.85 -10.75 14.92
C GLN A 467 -4.16 -9.81 16.10
N SER A 468 -5.16 -8.92 15.95
CA SER A 468 -5.58 -7.98 17.00
C SER A 468 -6.54 -8.64 17.97
N ASP A 469 -6.23 -8.61 19.26
CA ASP A 469 -7.12 -9.13 20.30
C ASP A 469 -8.39 -8.28 20.43
N THR A 470 -8.31 -7.00 20.16
CA THR A 470 -9.47 -6.10 20.09
C THR A 470 -10.40 -6.49 18.94
N ALA A 471 -9.85 -6.74 17.74
CA ALA A 471 -10.66 -7.22 16.62
C ALA A 471 -11.31 -8.58 16.92
N LYS A 472 -10.58 -9.53 17.51
CA LYS A 472 -11.16 -10.82 17.95
C LYS A 472 -12.33 -10.62 18.91
N SER A 473 -12.16 -9.79 19.94
CA SER A 473 -13.21 -9.49 20.92
C SER A 473 -14.45 -8.88 20.28
N ARG A 474 -14.28 -7.91 19.36
CA ARG A 474 -15.39 -7.28 18.63
C ARG A 474 -16.11 -8.27 17.71
N LEU A 475 -15.37 -9.11 16.99
CA LEU A 475 -15.95 -10.15 16.12
C LEU A 475 -16.75 -11.18 16.93
N MET A 476 -16.26 -11.60 18.10
CA MET A 476 -16.99 -12.52 18.99
C MET A 476 -18.26 -11.87 19.53
N GLN A 477 -18.22 -10.60 19.94
CA GLN A 477 -19.41 -9.86 20.39
C GLN A 477 -20.44 -9.69 19.25
N ALA A 478 -19.96 -9.40 18.03
CA ALA A 478 -20.81 -9.31 16.85
C ALA A 478 -21.45 -10.66 16.51
N ALA A 479 -20.73 -11.77 16.63
CA ALA A 479 -21.29 -13.12 16.42
C ALA A 479 -22.43 -13.38 17.41
N GLN A 480 -22.21 -13.07 18.68
CA GLN A 480 -23.24 -13.22 19.73
C GLN A 480 -24.48 -12.36 19.45
N SER A 481 -24.30 -11.11 19.00
CA SER A 481 -25.40 -10.22 18.64
C SER A 481 -26.20 -10.68 17.40
N LEU A 482 -25.61 -11.57 16.60
CA LEU A 482 -26.21 -12.20 15.43
C LEU A 482 -26.68 -13.65 15.68
N ASP A 483 -26.90 -14.01 16.94
CA ASP A 483 -27.37 -15.34 17.38
C ASP A 483 -26.44 -16.50 16.97
N VAL A 484 -25.13 -16.26 16.95
CA VAL A 484 -24.11 -17.29 16.74
C VAL A 484 -23.25 -17.41 17.99
N ASP A 485 -23.06 -18.62 18.51
CA ASP A 485 -22.17 -18.89 19.64
C ASP A 485 -20.73 -18.45 19.28
N PRO A 486 -20.12 -17.50 20.04
CA PRO A 486 -18.76 -17.05 19.79
C PRO A 486 -17.70 -18.16 19.76
N SER A 487 -17.92 -19.28 20.44
CA SER A 487 -17.00 -20.44 20.41
C SER A 487 -16.87 -21.08 19.02
N ARG A 488 -17.80 -20.80 18.11
CA ARG A 488 -17.75 -21.23 16.71
C ARG A 488 -16.82 -20.37 15.83
N ILE A 489 -16.28 -19.26 16.38
CA ILE A 489 -15.29 -18.42 15.70
C ILE A 489 -13.89 -18.82 16.20
N ILE A 490 -13.09 -19.40 15.33
CA ILE A 490 -11.73 -19.85 15.64
C ILE A 490 -10.75 -18.95 14.93
N PHE A 491 -9.76 -18.41 15.66
CA PHE A 491 -8.80 -17.50 15.10
C PHE A 491 -7.47 -18.20 14.78
N ALA A 492 -7.00 -17.98 13.54
CA ALA A 492 -5.70 -18.44 13.08
C ALA A 492 -4.64 -17.35 13.25
N PRO A 493 -3.42 -17.69 13.67
CA PRO A 493 -2.30 -16.75 13.65
C PRO A 493 -1.85 -16.48 12.21
N PHE A 494 -0.99 -15.46 12.03
CA PHE A 494 -0.25 -15.29 10.79
C PHE A 494 0.61 -16.54 10.51
N ALA A 495 0.75 -16.90 9.24
CA ALA A 495 1.61 -18.01 8.82
C ALA A 495 2.42 -17.62 7.58
N MET A 496 3.61 -18.20 7.45
CA MET A 496 4.41 -18.06 6.24
C MET A 496 3.70 -18.70 5.04
N PRO A 497 3.98 -18.28 3.80
CA PRO A 497 3.24 -18.73 2.61
C PRO A 497 3.10 -20.25 2.49
N GLN A 498 4.17 -20.99 2.75
CA GLN A 498 4.14 -22.45 2.69
C GLN A 498 3.21 -23.07 3.74
N ASP A 499 3.30 -22.60 4.99
CA ASP A 499 2.45 -23.08 6.09
C ASP A 499 1.00 -22.62 5.88
N HIS A 500 0.80 -21.45 5.25
CA HIS A 500 -0.53 -20.96 4.89
C HIS A 500 -1.19 -21.88 3.85
N ILE A 501 -0.50 -22.24 2.78
CA ILE A 501 -1.01 -23.18 1.77
C ILE A 501 -1.30 -24.55 2.41
N GLU A 502 -0.40 -25.02 3.28
CA GLU A 502 -0.58 -26.29 3.99
C GLU A 502 -1.83 -26.30 4.87
N ARG A 503 -2.02 -25.25 5.71
CA ARG A 503 -3.17 -25.19 6.63
C ARG A 503 -4.51 -25.03 5.92
N LEU A 504 -4.55 -24.35 4.74
CA LEU A 504 -5.79 -24.12 3.99
C LEU A 504 -6.56 -25.41 3.71
N ARG A 505 -5.87 -26.54 3.47
CA ARG A 505 -6.51 -27.84 3.20
C ARG A 505 -7.43 -28.35 4.32
N HIS A 506 -7.30 -27.82 5.54
CA HIS A 506 -8.16 -28.15 6.67
C HIS A 506 -9.53 -27.45 6.63
N ALA A 507 -9.67 -26.42 5.81
CA ALA A 507 -10.95 -25.80 5.53
C ALA A 507 -11.76 -26.66 4.54
N ASP A 508 -13.08 -26.67 4.72
CA ASP A 508 -14.00 -27.30 3.77
C ASP A 508 -14.42 -26.34 2.65
N LEU A 509 -14.64 -25.06 3.00
CA LEU A 509 -15.03 -23.97 2.10
C LEU A 509 -14.43 -22.65 2.56
N ILE A 510 -14.08 -21.78 1.62
CA ILE A 510 -13.76 -20.39 1.89
C ILE A 510 -15.00 -19.53 1.64
N LEU A 511 -15.30 -18.62 2.56
CA LEU A 511 -16.29 -17.56 2.38
C LEU A 511 -15.55 -16.26 2.05
N ASP A 512 -15.88 -15.64 0.93
CA ASP A 512 -15.22 -14.42 0.49
C ASP A 512 -15.79 -13.16 1.18
N THR A 513 -15.03 -12.07 1.15
CA THR A 513 -15.48 -10.72 1.51
C THR A 513 -16.23 -10.06 0.34
N LEU A 514 -17.22 -9.21 0.62
CA LEU A 514 -18.20 -8.79 -0.38
C LEU A 514 -17.78 -7.55 -1.18
N ILE A 515 -17.15 -6.56 -0.53
CA ILE A 515 -16.80 -5.28 -1.18
C ILE A 515 -15.38 -5.34 -1.76
N CYS A 516 -14.43 -5.95 -1.04
CA CYS A 516 -13.08 -6.17 -1.53
C CYS A 516 -12.71 -7.63 -1.37
N ASN A 517 -12.79 -8.39 -2.43
CA ASN A 517 -12.58 -9.83 -2.45
C ASN A 517 -11.17 -10.25 -1.98
N GLY A 518 -11.01 -11.55 -1.73
CA GLY A 518 -9.72 -12.20 -1.76
C GLY A 518 -9.14 -12.13 -3.17
N HIS A 519 -7.90 -11.67 -3.30
CA HIS A 519 -7.16 -11.72 -4.55
C HIS A 519 -6.18 -12.90 -4.50
N THR A 520 -5.00 -12.69 -3.93
CA THR A 520 -4.04 -13.76 -3.66
C THR A 520 -4.64 -14.83 -2.74
N THR A 521 -5.43 -14.43 -1.73
CA THR A 521 -6.08 -15.34 -0.78
C THR A 521 -7.05 -16.31 -1.47
N THR A 522 -7.82 -15.83 -2.45
CA THR A 522 -8.70 -16.69 -3.26
C THR A 522 -7.87 -17.66 -4.12
N ALA A 523 -6.83 -17.16 -4.79
CA ALA A 523 -5.93 -18.01 -5.58
C ALA A 523 -5.22 -19.07 -4.72
N ASP A 524 -4.81 -18.72 -3.48
CA ASP A 524 -4.20 -19.64 -2.53
C ASP A 524 -5.15 -20.78 -2.13
N ALA A 525 -6.41 -20.43 -1.86
CA ALA A 525 -7.43 -21.42 -1.53
C ALA A 525 -7.70 -22.39 -2.70
N LEU A 526 -7.87 -21.86 -3.90
CA LEU A 526 -8.08 -22.66 -5.11
C LEU A 526 -6.87 -23.56 -5.40
N TRP A 527 -5.66 -23.06 -5.19
CA TRP A 527 -4.42 -23.84 -5.30
C TRP A 527 -4.35 -24.96 -4.26
N ALA A 528 -4.74 -24.68 -3.01
CA ALA A 528 -4.79 -25.68 -1.94
C ALA A 528 -5.93 -26.70 -2.11
N GLY A 529 -6.77 -26.57 -3.14
CA GLY A 529 -7.88 -27.47 -3.42
C GLY A 529 -9.12 -27.22 -2.55
N VAL A 530 -9.28 -25.98 -2.06
CA VAL A 530 -10.43 -25.56 -1.24
C VAL A 530 -11.35 -24.66 -2.07
N PRO A 531 -12.64 -25.04 -2.25
CA PRO A 531 -13.58 -24.22 -2.99
C PRO A 531 -13.83 -22.87 -2.29
N VAL A 532 -13.99 -21.82 -3.09
CA VAL A 532 -14.31 -20.47 -2.62
C VAL A 532 -15.71 -20.09 -3.07
N VAL A 533 -16.55 -19.63 -2.15
CA VAL A 533 -17.89 -19.11 -2.47
C VAL A 533 -17.86 -17.60 -2.36
N THR A 534 -18.28 -16.92 -3.42
CA THR A 534 -18.34 -15.46 -3.50
C THR A 534 -19.66 -15.00 -4.13
N LYS A 535 -19.85 -13.68 -4.21
CA LYS A 535 -20.96 -13.09 -4.98
C LYS A 535 -20.43 -12.16 -6.07
N LYS A 536 -21.26 -11.85 -7.07
CA LYS A 536 -20.96 -10.83 -8.06
C LYS A 536 -20.74 -9.47 -7.41
N GLY A 537 -19.71 -8.80 -7.84
CA GLY A 537 -19.34 -7.47 -7.38
C GLY A 537 -19.75 -6.36 -8.36
N SER A 538 -19.58 -5.10 -7.92
CA SER A 538 -19.96 -3.90 -8.67
C SER A 538 -18.76 -3.06 -9.14
N HIS A 539 -17.54 -3.36 -8.69
CA HIS A 539 -16.31 -2.70 -9.11
C HIS A 539 -15.16 -3.70 -9.13
N PHE A 540 -14.01 -3.31 -9.65
CA PHE A 540 -12.86 -4.20 -9.86
C PHE A 540 -12.55 -5.07 -8.62
N ALA A 541 -12.30 -4.45 -7.46
CA ALA A 541 -11.87 -5.15 -6.25
C ALA A 541 -12.90 -6.17 -5.72
N SER A 542 -14.18 -6.02 -6.04
CA SER A 542 -15.26 -6.93 -5.65
C SER A 542 -15.60 -7.98 -6.69
N ARG A 543 -14.98 -7.93 -7.89
CA ARG A 543 -15.19 -8.89 -8.98
C ARG A 543 -14.03 -9.88 -9.16
N VAL A 544 -12.97 -9.75 -8.34
CA VAL A 544 -11.75 -10.55 -8.52
C VAL A 544 -12.00 -12.04 -8.30
N SER A 545 -12.66 -12.43 -7.21
CA SER A 545 -12.94 -13.86 -6.97
C SER A 545 -13.85 -14.46 -8.04
N GLU A 546 -14.80 -13.69 -8.59
CA GLU A 546 -15.60 -14.14 -9.75
C GLU A 546 -14.69 -14.39 -10.96
N SER A 547 -13.76 -13.46 -11.28
CA SER A 547 -12.80 -13.64 -12.38
C SER A 547 -11.99 -14.93 -12.21
N LEU A 548 -11.44 -15.16 -11.01
CA LEU A 548 -10.65 -16.35 -10.73
C LEU A 548 -11.47 -17.65 -10.85
N LEU A 549 -12.69 -17.65 -10.32
CA LEU A 549 -13.58 -18.83 -10.39
C LEU A 549 -14.03 -19.12 -11.84
N ARG A 550 -14.28 -18.10 -12.65
CA ARG A 550 -14.57 -18.28 -14.08
C ARG A 550 -13.36 -18.82 -14.84
N ALA A 551 -12.16 -18.32 -14.55
CA ALA A 551 -10.92 -18.85 -15.11
C ALA A 551 -10.60 -20.28 -14.64
N MET A 552 -11.12 -20.69 -13.46
CA MET A 552 -11.13 -22.08 -12.98
C MET A 552 -12.22 -22.95 -13.57
N GLU A 553 -13.11 -22.38 -14.39
CA GLU A 553 -14.32 -23.03 -14.94
C GLU A 553 -15.25 -23.56 -13.83
N MET A 554 -15.39 -22.78 -12.74
CA MET A 554 -16.26 -23.06 -11.58
C MET A 554 -17.24 -21.92 -11.29
N PRO A 555 -18.01 -21.44 -12.28
CA PRO A 555 -18.94 -20.32 -12.09
C PRO A 555 -20.09 -20.61 -11.13
N GLU A 556 -20.39 -21.88 -10.86
CA GLU A 556 -21.42 -22.32 -9.92
C GLU A 556 -21.16 -21.93 -8.46
N LEU A 557 -19.94 -21.48 -8.13
CA LEU A 557 -19.56 -20.98 -6.82
C LEU A 557 -19.75 -19.46 -6.67
N VAL A 558 -20.27 -18.80 -7.70
CA VAL A 558 -20.55 -17.35 -7.73
C VAL A 558 -22.03 -17.10 -7.58
N GLY A 559 -22.47 -16.54 -6.46
CA GLY A 559 -23.84 -16.08 -6.26
C GLY A 559 -24.10 -14.75 -6.99
N GLU A 560 -25.32 -14.54 -7.44
CA GLU A 560 -25.74 -13.24 -8.02
C GLU A 560 -25.78 -12.14 -6.96
N ASP A 561 -26.14 -12.53 -5.72
CA ASP A 561 -26.23 -11.66 -4.54
C ASP A 561 -25.83 -12.40 -3.25
N ALA A 562 -25.94 -11.71 -2.13
CA ALA A 562 -25.61 -12.27 -0.81
C ALA A 562 -26.51 -13.46 -0.43
N ALA A 563 -27.79 -13.43 -0.80
CA ALA A 563 -28.73 -14.50 -0.49
C ALA A 563 -28.36 -15.79 -1.25
N GLN A 564 -28.00 -15.67 -2.52
CA GLN A 564 -27.54 -16.81 -3.28
C GLN A 564 -26.17 -17.32 -2.81
N MET A 565 -25.25 -16.43 -2.42
CA MET A 565 -23.98 -16.83 -1.77
C MET A 565 -24.24 -17.68 -0.52
N ILE A 566 -25.16 -17.26 0.36
CA ILE A 566 -25.57 -18.03 1.55
C ILE A 566 -26.16 -19.38 1.12
N SER A 567 -27.03 -19.41 0.11
CA SER A 567 -27.64 -20.65 -0.40
C SER A 567 -26.61 -21.66 -0.91
N ILE A 568 -25.63 -21.19 -1.69
CA ILE A 568 -24.51 -22.03 -2.20
C ILE A 568 -23.68 -22.57 -1.04
N ALA A 569 -23.29 -21.71 -0.10
CA ALA A 569 -22.50 -22.11 1.06
C ALA A 569 -23.24 -23.12 1.96
N LYS A 570 -24.56 -22.90 2.20
CA LYS A 570 -25.43 -23.82 2.90
C LYS A 570 -25.49 -25.17 2.20
N GLU A 571 -25.82 -25.21 0.90
CA GLU A 571 -25.94 -26.45 0.13
C GLU A 571 -24.65 -27.27 0.22
N LEU A 572 -23.51 -26.64 0.00
CA LEU A 572 -22.20 -27.32 0.12
C LEU A 572 -21.89 -27.71 1.58
N GLY A 573 -22.40 -26.97 2.55
CA GLY A 573 -22.25 -27.27 3.98
C GLY A 573 -23.00 -28.50 4.41
N VAL A 574 -24.29 -28.63 4.01
CA VAL A 574 -25.17 -29.71 4.46
C VAL A 574 -25.13 -30.95 3.56
N ASN A 575 -24.60 -30.87 2.35
CA ASN A 575 -24.53 -31.96 1.37
C ASN A 575 -23.07 -32.41 1.13
N PRO A 576 -22.57 -33.42 1.88
CA PRO A 576 -21.19 -33.91 1.75
C PRO A 576 -20.88 -34.45 0.35
N SER A 577 -21.83 -35.10 -0.31
CA SER A 577 -21.63 -35.66 -1.65
C SER A 577 -21.44 -34.57 -2.69
N HIS A 578 -22.24 -33.51 -2.64
CA HIS A 578 -22.10 -32.37 -3.53
C HIS A 578 -20.77 -31.62 -3.25
N ARG A 579 -20.43 -31.37 -1.99
CA ARG A 579 -19.14 -30.77 -1.61
C ARG A 579 -17.95 -31.59 -2.13
N SER A 580 -18.00 -32.92 -2.00
CA SER A 580 -16.94 -33.81 -2.51
C SER A 580 -16.82 -33.70 -4.03
N SER A 581 -17.94 -33.68 -4.78
CA SER A 581 -17.94 -33.50 -6.23
C SER A 581 -17.31 -32.16 -6.65
N ILE A 582 -17.62 -31.07 -5.93
CA ILE A 582 -17.02 -29.74 -6.19
C ILE A 582 -15.50 -29.78 -5.92
N ARG A 583 -15.05 -30.43 -4.84
CA ARG A 583 -13.61 -30.56 -4.54
C ARG A 583 -12.88 -31.43 -5.56
N GLU A 584 -13.50 -32.49 -6.03
CA GLU A 584 -12.96 -33.33 -7.11
C GLU A 584 -12.84 -32.53 -8.42
N LYS A 585 -13.91 -31.80 -8.81
CA LYS A 585 -13.87 -30.89 -9.96
C LYS A 585 -12.74 -29.89 -9.83
N LEU A 586 -12.60 -29.23 -8.67
CA LEU A 586 -11.52 -28.27 -8.41
C LEU A 586 -10.14 -28.91 -8.58
N SER A 587 -9.94 -30.12 -8.03
CA SER A 587 -8.66 -30.84 -8.15
C SER A 587 -8.28 -31.14 -9.61
N LEU A 588 -9.25 -31.48 -10.44
CA LEU A 588 -9.05 -31.70 -11.88
C LEU A 588 -8.75 -30.38 -12.59
N LYS A 589 -9.55 -29.34 -12.32
CA LYS A 589 -9.43 -28.03 -12.96
C LYS A 589 -8.16 -27.28 -12.57
N ARG A 590 -7.64 -27.48 -11.36
CA ARG A 590 -6.35 -26.91 -10.94
C ARG A 590 -5.20 -27.22 -11.92
N LYS A 591 -5.26 -28.40 -12.56
CA LYS A 591 -4.22 -28.84 -13.51
C LYS A 591 -4.49 -28.46 -14.97
N SER A 592 -5.73 -28.14 -15.32
CA SER A 592 -6.15 -27.98 -16.72
C SER A 592 -6.76 -26.63 -17.05
N SER A 593 -7.21 -25.88 -16.04
CA SER A 593 -7.85 -24.58 -16.27
C SER A 593 -6.86 -23.49 -16.67
N PRO A 594 -7.32 -22.44 -17.33
CA PRO A 594 -6.49 -21.28 -17.67
C PRO A 594 -5.87 -20.58 -16.45
N LEU A 595 -6.52 -20.62 -15.26
CA LEU A 595 -6.08 -19.86 -14.08
C LEU A 595 -4.66 -20.17 -13.65
N PHE A 596 -4.27 -21.45 -13.65
CA PHE A 596 -2.92 -21.89 -13.24
C PHE A 596 -2.06 -22.32 -14.44
N ASN A 597 -2.45 -21.96 -15.65
CA ASN A 597 -1.62 -22.16 -16.83
C ASN A 597 -0.73 -20.93 -17.06
N THR A 598 0.37 -20.86 -16.32
CA THR A 598 1.30 -19.70 -16.34
C THR A 598 1.84 -19.42 -17.75
N ALA A 599 2.16 -20.46 -18.53
CA ALA A 599 2.66 -20.29 -19.90
C ALA A 599 1.60 -19.68 -20.84
N LEU A 600 0.33 -20.13 -20.75
CA LEU A 600 -0.76 -19.52 -21.52
C LEU A 600 -1.02 -18.07 -21.08
N PHE A 601 -0.96 -17.81 -19.78
CA PHE A 601 -1.10 -16.46 -19.26
C PHE A 601 -0.01 -15.55 -19.84
N THR A 602 1.26 -15.96 -19.76
CA THR A 602 2.40 -15.19 -20.27
C THR A 602 2.26 -14.90 -21.76
N LEU A 603 1.86 -15.89 -22.56
CA LEU A 603 1.62 -15.70 -24.00
C LEU A 603 0.56 -14.62 -24.27
N ASN A 604 -0.56 -14.61 -23.52
CA ASN A 604 -1.60 -13.60 -23.68
C ASN A 604 -1.14 -12.23 -23.16
N PHE A 605 -0.37 -12.19 -22.09
CA PHE A 605 0.21 -10.97 -21.54
C PHE A 605 1.21 -10.32 -22.53
N GLU A 606 2.04 -11.12 -23.17
CA GLU A 606 2.97 -10.66 -24.22
C GLU A 606 2.23 -10.13 -25.44
N ARG A 607 1.14 -10.78 -25.86
CA ARG A 607 0.27 -10.27 -26.95
C ARG A 607 -0.36 -8.91 -26.59
N ALA A 608 -0.76 -8.72 -25.33
CA ALA A 608 -1.23 -7.43 -24.86
C ALA A 608 -0.15 -6.35 -25.02
N ILE A 609 1.08 -6.66 -24.58
CA ILE A 609 2.24 -5.77 -24.71
C ILE A 609 2.53 -5.46 -26.18
N GLU A 610 2.60 -6.47 -27.04
CA GLU A 610 2.82 -6.30 -28.49
C GLU A 610 1.77 -5.33 -29.09
N LYS A 611 0.48 -5.52 -28.80
CA LYS A 611 -0.60 -4.63 -29.28
C LYS A 611 -0.47 -3.20 -28.78
N MET A 612 -0.14 -2.99 -27.50
CA MET A 612 0.02 -1.65 -26.92
C MET A 612 1.22 -0.91 -27.55
N VAL A 613 2.37 -1.60 -27.69
CA VAL A 613 3.60 -1.03 -28.24
C VAL A 613 3.47 -0.80 -29.74
N GLU A 614 2.88 -1.73 -30.50
CA GLU A 614 2.64 -1.55 -31.94
C GLU A 614 1.76 -0.34 -32.21
N ARG A 615 0.68 -0.18 -31.44
CA ARG A 615 -0.23 0.95 -31.57
C ARG A 615 0.52 2.28 -31.34
N GLN A 616 1.37 2.35 -30.34
CA GLN A 616 2.19 3.52 -30.05
C GLN A 616 3.20 3.79 -31.20
N ARG A 617 3.85 2.74 -31.72
CA ARG A 617 4.81 2.86 -32.86
C ARG A 617 4.13 3.37 -34.14
N LEU A 618 2.86 3.08 -34.32
CA LEU A 618 2.03 3.62 -35.42
C LEU A 618 1.54 5.06 -35.15
N GLY A 619 1.88 5.66 -34.00
CA GLY A 619 1.44 7.00 -33.63
C GLY A 619 -0.06 7.08 -33.30
N LEU A 620 -0.71 5.96 -33.00
CA LEU A 620 -2.12 5.88 -32.67
C LEU A 620 -2.32 6.10 -31.16
N ALA A 621 -3.39 6.83 -30.83
CA ALA A 621 -3.75 7.04 -29.43
C ALA A 621 -4.17 5.72 -28.76
N PRO A 622 -3.98 5.56 -27.43
CA PRO A 622 -4.47 4.40 -26.70
C PRO A 622 -5.98 4.18 -26.92
N GLU A 623 -6.38 2.91 -27.05
CA GLU A 623 -7.79 2.50 -27.11
C GLU A 623 -8.00 1.19 -26.35
N LEU A 624 -9.27 0.80 -26.14
CA LEU A 624 -9.61 -0.50 -25.55
C LEU A 624 -9.00 -1.63 -26.38
N ILE A 625 -8.31 -2.54 -25.73
CA ILE A 625 -7.71 -3.74 -26.33
C ILE A 625 -8.33 -4.98 -25.66
N ASP A 626 -8.91 -5.85 -26.47
CA ASP A 626 -9.22 -7.23 -26.11
C ASP A 626 -8.16 -8.15 -26.76
N VAL A 627 -7.50 -8.96 -25.94
CA VAL A 627 -6.38 -9.83 -26.39
C VAL A 627 -6.85 -11.10 -27.04
#